data_cb7caccf8657d4ec2381f36288f2c811
#
_entry.id   cb7caccf8657d4ec2381f36288f2c811
#
_cell.length_a   1.000
_cell.length_b   1.000
_cell.length_c   1.000
_cell.angle_alpha   90.00
_cell.angle_beta   90.00
_cell.angle_gamma   90.00
#
_symmetry.space_group_name_H-M   'P 1'
#
loop_
_entity.id
_entity.type
_entity.pdbx_description
1 polymer ?
#
loop_
_entity_poly.entity_id
_entity_poly.type
_entity_poly.pdbx_seq_one_letter_code
_entity_poly.pdbx_strand_id
1 'polypeptide(L)'
;MFGGRMEREQIYNIIRQCNMHRQKVLGVCMRYFGFSIDDAEDCVQEAFFSLYDNLAQGKEIQNPMAWIYKVAVNQGKRLVCAQQQKGIYNFSTTEEMEQFIENVPYNPDLLDLMITDDEIQQQAVSIFSALNDKERTLYILHYRQKLKLKEIAKQQNIQEATVRKQHQRLKKKLLKMINNL
;
A
#
# COMPACT_ATOMS: atom_id res chain seq x y z
N MET A 1 -10.52 -0.71 39.19
CA MET A 1 -9.22 -0.98 38.52
C MET A 1 -8.88 0.27 37.75
N PHE A 2 -7.85 1.00 38.18
CA PHE A 2 -7.45 2.28 37.58
C PHE A 2 -6.62 2.00 36.34
N GLY A 3 -7.20 2.14 35.15
CA GLY A 3 -6.45 2.31 33.94
C GLY A 3 -5.77 3.68 34.00
N GLY A 4 -4.52 3.73 34.43
CA GLY A 4 -3.75 4.94 34.48
C GLY A 4 -3.62 5.50 33.07
N ARG A 5 -4.03 6.76 32.89
CA ARG A 5 -3.82 7.51 31.65
C ARG A 5 -2.32 7.50 31.38
N MET A 6 -1.90 6.93 30.25
CA MET A 6 -0.48 6.87 29.87
C MET A 6 0.08 8.29 29.81
N GLU A 7 1.25 8.52 30.37
CA GLU A 7 1.88 9.85 30.35
C GLU A 7 2.22 10.24 28.91
N ARG A 8 2.08 11.52 28.58
CA ARG A 8 2.35 12.03 27.22
C ARG A 8 3.74 11.63 26.70
N GLU A 9 4.72 11.65 27.58
CA GLU A 9 6.10 11.27 27.22
C GLU A 9 6.21 9.80 26.82
N GLN A 10 5.50 8.92 27.49
CA GLN A 10 5.43 7.49 27.13
C GLN A 10 4.80 7.29 25.74
N ILE A 11 3.70 8.00 25.46
CA ILE A 11 3.05 7.97 24.15
C ILE A 11 4.00 8.44 23.06
N TYR A 12 4.69 9.57 23.28
CA TYR A 12 5.68 10.08 22.32
C TYR A 12 6.82 9.11 22.07
N ASN A 13 7.32 8.42 23.09
CA ASN A 13 8.37 7.44 22.93
C ASN A 13 7.91 6.25 22.08
N ILE A 14 6.70 5.74 22.31
CA ILE A 14 6.11 4.67 21.50
C ILE A 14 5.97 5.12 20.03
N ILE A 15 5.37 6.29 19.79
CA ILE A 15 5.20 6.83 18.44
C ILE A 15 6.55 7.03 17.74
N ARG A 16 7.55 7.53 18.43
CA ARG A 16 8.90 7.73 17.90
C ARG A 16 9.55 6.42 17.50
N GLN A 17 9.43 5.37 18.31
CA GLN A 17 9.94 4.05 17.97
C GLN A 17 9.24 3.48 16.74
N CYS A 18 7.91 3.60 16.66
CA CYS A 18 7.16 3.16 15.51
C CYS A 18 7.51 3.96 14.24
N ASN A 19 7.80 5.24 14.37
CA ASN A 19 8.15 6.11 13.23
C ASN A 19 9.45 5.70 12.54
N MET A 20 10.36 5.02 13.22
CA MET A 20 11.57 4.44 12.61
C MET A 20 11.22 3.39 11.53
N HIS A 21 10.04 2.80 11.61
CA HIS A 21 9.56 1.79 10.65
C HIS A 21 8.48 2.31 9.70
N ARG A 22 8.24 3.65 9.67
CA ARG A 22 7.21 4.27 8.84
C ARG A 22 7.35 3.91 7.36
N GLN A 23 8.57 3.96 6.83
CA GLN A 23 8.86 3.64 5.43
C GLN A 23 8.50 2.20 5.07
N LYS A 24 8.62 1.30 6.02
CA LYS A 24 8.24 -0.10 5.85
C LYS A 24 6.74 -0.24 5.61
N VAL A 25 5.92 0.39 6.45
CA VAL A 25 4.46 0.38 6.29
C VAL A 25 4.05 1.04 4.98
N LEU A 26 4.69 2.15 4.62
CA LEU A 26 4.49 2.85 3.35
C LEU A 26 4.76 1.91 2.16
N GLY A 27 5.92 1.24 2.16
CA GLY A 27 6.30 0.27 1.13
C GLY A 27 5.31 -0.88 0.99
N VAL A 28 4.72 -1.34 2.10
CA VAL A 28 3.65 -2.35 2.07
C VAL A 28 2.42 -1.81 1.36
N CYS A 29 1.93 -0.61 1.71
CA CYS A 29 0.77 -0.01 1.07
C CYS A 29 0.99 0.18 -0.45
N MET A 30 2.16 0.67 -0.85
CA MET A 30 2.50 0.84 -2.26
C MET A 30 2.58 -0.50 -3.00
N ARG A 31 3.23 -1.49 -2.41
CA ARG A 31 3.47 -2.79 -3.05
C ARG A 31 2.19 -3.61 -3.21
N TYR A 32 1.38 -3.71 -2.16
CA TYR A 32 0.20 -4.58 -2.18
C TYR A 32 -1.00 -3.95 -2.84
N PHE A 33 -1.19 -2.65 -2.66
CA PHE A 33 -2.30 -1.94 -3.27
C PHE A 33 -1.93 -1.23 -4.57
N GLY A 34 -0.64 -1.05 -4.87
CA GLY A 34 -0.18 -0.28 -6.03
C GLY A 34 -0.48 1.22 -5.89
N PHE A 35 -0.57 1.71 -4.66
CA PHE A 35 -0.89 3.10 -4.38
C PHE A 35 0.20 4.07 -4.86
N SER A 36 -0.23 5.32 -5.13
CA SER A 36 0.68 6.45 -5.20
C SER A 36 1.35 6.65 -3.83
N ILE A 37 2.41 7.45 -3.80
CA ILE A 37 3.04 7.82 -2.53
C ILE A 37 2.04 8.57 -1.63
N ASP A 38 1.22 9.46 -2.21
CA ASP A 38 0.23 10.25 -1.48
C ASP A 38 -0.83 9.36 -0.85
N ASP A 39 -1.43 8.44 -1.62
CA ASP A 39 -2.44 7.50 -1.11
C ASP A 39 -1.87 6.59 0.00
N ALA A 40 -0.61 6.14 -0.17
CA ALA A 40 0.06 5.32 0.83
C ALA A 40 0.40 6.12 2.09
N GLU A 41 0.85 7.37 1.93
CA GLU A 41 1.11 8.29 3.04
C GLU A 41 -0.15 8.56 3.85
N ASP A 42 -1.30 8.76 3.20
CA ASP A 42 -2.60 8.95 3.88
C ASP A 42 -2.96 7.72 4.73
N CYS A 43 -2.76 6.51 4.20
CA CYS A 43 -3.01 5.28 4.96
C CYS A 43 -2.10 5.16 6.19
N VAL A 44 -0.82 5.51 6.04
CA VAL A 44 0.17 5.45 7.12
C VAL A 44 -0.13 6.52 8.16
N GLN A 45 -0.43 7.75 7.75
CA GLN A 45 -0.75 8.86 8.64
C GLN A 45 -1.97 8.54 9.50
N GLU A 46 -3.05 8.02 8.91
CA GLU A 46 -4.25 7.59 9.63
C GLU A 46 -3.92 6.50 10.67
N ALA A 47 -3.01 5.58 10.34
CA ALA A 47 -2.59 4.53 11.26
C ALA A 47 -1.85 5.10 12.49
N PHE A 48 -0.98 6.10 12.29
CA PHE A 48 -0.29 6.77 13.38
C PHE A 48 -1.25 7.61 14.23
N PHE A 49 -2.21 8.31 13.62
CA PHE A 49 -3.26 9.01 14.37
C PHE A 49 -4.10 8.06 15.20
N SER A 50 -4.52 6.94 14.61
CA SER A 50 -5.30 5.92 15.33
C SER A 50 -4.51 5.35 16.51
N LEU A 51 -3.21 5.11 16.37
CA LEU A 51 -2.38 4.66 17.49
C LEU A 51 -2.33 5.71 18.59
N TYR A 52 -2.04 6.97 18.25
CA TYR A 52 -1.95 8.06 19.21
C TYR A 52 -3.26 8.22 19.99
N ASP A 53 -4.39 8.27 19.30
CA ASP A 53 -5.69 8.47 19.91
C ASP A 53 -6.07 7.34 20.89
N ASN A 54 -5.76 6.09 20.51
CA ASN A 54 -6.06 4.95 21.38
C ASN A 54 -5.16 4.94 22.63
N LEU A 55 -3.87 5.27 22.49
CA LEU A 55 -2.96 5.41 23.62
C LEU A 55 -3.37 6.59 24.55
N ALA A 56 -3.76 7.72 23.97
CA ALA A 56 -4.23 8.88 24.72
C ALA A 56 -5.54 8.63 25.49
N GLN A 57 -6.39 7.73 24.99
CA GLN A 57 -7.58 7.22 25.68
C GLN A 57 -7.26 6.20 26.77
N GLY A 58 -5.98 5.85 26.95
CA GLY A 58 -5.55 4.88 27.97
C GLY A 58 -5.77 3.41 27.56
N LYS A 59 -5.95 3.14 26.27
CA LYS A 59 -6.03 1.75 25.79
C LYS A 59 -4.65 1.11 25.79
N GLU A 60 -4.56 -0.08 26.32
CA GLU A 60 -3.35 -0.87 26.28
C GLU A 60 -3.19 -1.50 24.88
N ILE A 61 -2.09 -1.19 24.21
CA ILE A 61 -1.73 -1.75 22.90
C ILE A 61 -0.43 -2.52 23.08
N GLN A 62 -0.52 -3.84 23.13
CA GLN A 62 0.61 -4.72 23.38
C GLN A 62 1.68 -4.63 22.27
N ASN A 63 1.26 -4.52 21.01
CA ASN A 63 2.18 -4.38 19.88
C ASN A 63 1.79 -3.17 19.00
N PRO A 64 2.37 -2.00 19.26
CA PRO A 64 2.09 -0.77 18.51
C PRO A 64 2.40 -0.87 17.02
N MET A 65 3.47 -1.59 16.63
CA MET A 65 3.82 -1.79 15.22
C MET A 65 2.79 -2.65 14.48
N ALA A 66 2.35 -3.75 15.10
CA ALA A 66 1.28 -4.58 14.55
C ALA A 66 -0.03 -3.79 14.41
N TRP A 67 -0.30 -2.89 15.36
CA TRP A 67 -1.44 -1.97 15.29
C TRP A 67 -1.37 -1.05 14.08
N ILE A 68 -0.25 -0.33 13.89
CA ILE A 68 -0.04 0.58 12.77
C ILE A 68 -0.21 -0.19 11.45
N TYR A 69 0.44 -1.33 11.33
CA TYR A 69 0.34 -2.16 10.13
C TYR A 69 -1.11 -2.56 9.83
N LYS A 70 -1.83 -3.05 10.85
CA LYS A 70 -3.25 -3.44 10.74
C LYS A 70 -4.12 -2.30 10.28
N VAL A 71 -3.97 -1.13 10.89
CA VAL A 71 -4.79 0.04 10.55
C VAL A 71 -4.45 0.54 9.16
N ALA A 72 -3.16 0.64 8.78
CA ALA A 72 -2.74 1.07 7.45
C ALA A 72 -3.28 0.13 6.35
N VAL A 73 -3.19 -1.19 6.55
CA VAL A 73 -3.75 -2.18 5.62
C VAL A 73 -5.27 -2.06 5.52
N ASN A 74 -5.97 -1.87 6.64
CA ASN A 74 -7.42 -1.69 6.62
C ASN A 74 -7.85 -0.40 5.92
N GLN A 75 -7.10 0.68 6.07
CA GLN A 75 -7.33 1.92 5.32
C GLN A 75 -7.07 1.71 3.84
N GLY A 76 -5.99 0.99 3.48
CA GLY A 76 -5.71 0.62 2.10
C GLY A 76 -6.86 -0.16 1.45
N LYS A 77 -7.43 -1.14 2.17
CA LYS A 77 -8.61 -1.89 1.70
C LYS A 77 -9.81 -0.98 1.43
N ARG A 78 -10.09 -0.04 2.34
CA ARG A 78 -11.17 0.95 2.16
C ARG A 78 -10.92 1.86 0.97
N LEU A 79 -9.69 2.29 0.80
CA LEU A 79 -9.30 3.15 -0.32
C LEU A 79 -9.43 2.43 -1.66
N VAL A 80 -9.07 1.14 -1.75
CA VAL A 80 -9.31 0.30 -2.95
C VAL A 80 -10.79 0.30 -3.31
N CYS A 81 -11.68 0.06 -2.34
CA CYS A 81 -13.12 0.07 -2.58
C CYS A 81 -13.60 1.43 -3.09
N ALA A 82 -13.10 2.53 -2.52
CA ALA A 82 -13.46 3.89 -2.95
C ALA A 82 -12.90 4.24 -4.34
N GLN A 83 -11.68 3.80 -4.65
CA GLN A 83 -11.02 4.06 -5.94
C GLN A 83 -11.53 3.16 -7.07
N GLN A 84 -12.16 2.03 -6.76
CA GLN A 84 -12.85 1.21 -7.77
C GLN A 84 -13.89 2.02 -8.53
N GLN A 85 -14.64 2.87 -7.83
CA GLN A 85 -15.62 3.75 -8.47
C GLN A 85 -14.99 4.75 -9.44
N LYS A 86 -13.70 5.04 -9.29
CA LYS A 86 -12.93 5.94 -10.17
C LYS A 86 -12.22 5.20 -11.32
N GLY A 87 -12.42 3.87 -11.44
CA GLY A 87 -11.82 3.05 -12.49
C GLY A 87 -10.30 2.83 -12.36
N ILE A 88 -9.71 3.14 -11.22
CA ILE A 88 -8.29 2.84 -10.92
C ILE A 88 -8.13 1.34 -10.65
N TYR A 89 -9.03 0.79 -9.86
CA TYR A 89 -9.21 -0.66 -9.70
C TYR A 89 -10.44 -1.08 -10.47
N ASN A 90 -10.36 -2.25 -11.10
CA ASN A 90 -11.47 -2.76 -11.89
C ASN A 90 -11.59 -4.26 -11.65
N PHE A 91 -12.52 -4.58 -10.80
CA PHE A 91 -12.91 -5.95 -10.50
C PHE A 91 -14.20 -6.24 -11.25
N SER A 92 -14.25 -7.37 -11.96
CA SER A 92 -15.44 -7.77 -12.71
C SER A 92 -16.55 -8.23 -11.78
N THR A 93 -16.18 -8.71 -10.60
CA THR A 93 -17.10 -9.19 -9.57
C THR A 93 -16.67 -8.75 -8.16
N THR A 94 -17.61 -8.79 -7.23
CA THR A 94 -17.34 -8.53 -5.82
C THR A 94 -16.36 -9.55 -5.25
N GLU A 95 -16.46 -10.81 -5.69
CA GLU A 95 -15.59 -11.91 -5.27
C GLU A 95 -14.13 -11.68 -5.68
N GLU A 96 -13.88 -11.14 -6.88
CA GLU A 96 -12.53 -10.77 -7.32
C GLU A 96 -11.93 -9.66 -6.44
N MET A 97 -12.74 -8.67 -6.08
CA MET A 97 -12.32 -7.60 -5.16
C MET A 97 -12.00 -8.16 -3.78
N GLU A 98 -12.86 -9.01 -3.24
CA GLU A 98 -12.67 -9.66 -1.95
C GLU A 98 -11.39 -10.50 -1.94
N GLN A 99 -11.17 -11.34 -2.96
CA GLN A 99 -9.93 -12.11 -3.10
C GLN A 99 -8.68 -11.23 -3.20
N PHE A 100 -8.74 -10.12 -3.94
CA PHE A 100 -7.63 -9.17 -3.99
C PHE A 100 -7.30 -8.60 -2.60
N ILE A 101 -8.36 -8.22 -1.86
CA ILE A 101 -8.25 -7.66 -0.51
C ILE A 101 -7.75 -8.71 0.50
N GLU A 102 -8.22 -9.96 0.41
CA GLU A 102 -7.83 -11.06 1.28
C GLU A 102 -6.37 -11.49 1.07
N ASN A 103 -5.88 -11.41 -0.17
CA ASN A 103 -4.49 -11.73 -0.50
C ASN A 103 -3.47 -10.69 0.01
N VAL A 104 -3.90 -9.59 0.63
CA VAL A 104 -2.99 -8.68 1.32
C VAL A 104 -2.55 -9.33 2.63
N PRO A 105 -1.26 -9.62 2.82
CA PRO A 105 -0.78 -10.28 4.02
C PRO A 105 -1.14 -9.50 5.27
N TYR A 106 -1.71 -10.20 6.22
CA TYR A 106 -2.13 -9.63 7.50
C TYR A 106 -1.22 -10.04 8.67
N ASN A 107 -0.09 -10.62 8.40
CA ASN A 107 0.81 -11.08 9.45
C ASN A 107 1.89 -10.03 9.74
N PRO A 108 1.91 -9.40 10.94
CA PRO A 108 2.97 -8.46 11.32
C PRO A 108 4.35 -9.11 11.37
N ASP A 109 4.45 -10.43 11.61
CA ASP A 109 5.73 -11.17 11.59
C ASP A 109 6.27 -11.27 10.16
N LEU A 110 5.40 -11.28 9.14
CA LEU A 110 5.81 -11.17 7.74
C LEU A 110 6.40 -9.79 7.41
N LEU A 111 6.06 -8.77 8.18
CA LEU A 111 6.66 -7.45 8.03
C LEU A 111 8.18 -7.54 8.21
N ASP A 112 8.66 -8.22 9.25
CA ASP A 112 10.09 -8.39 9.51
C ASP A 112 10.76 -9.30 8.47
N LEU A 113 10.09 -10.37 8.03
CA LEU A 113 10.59 -11.26 6.97
C LEU A 113 10.62 -10.60 5.58
N MET A 114 9.66 -9.71 5.29
CA MET A 114 9.58 -9.01 4.00
C MET A 114 10.49 -7.78 3.95
N ILE A 115 11.10 -7.41 5.04
CA ILE A 115 11.74 -6.12 5.27
C ILE A 115 13.20 -6.27 5.73
N THR A 116 13.81 -7.39 5.47
CA THR A 116 15.23 -7.60 5.74
C THR A 116 16.16 -6.71 4.94
N ASP A 117 15.61 -5.90 3.99
CA ASP A 117 16.41 -5.04 3.14
C ASP A 117 15.77 -3.66 3.00
N ASP A 118 16.18 -2.71 3.86
CA ASP A 118 15.72 -1.30 3.80
C ASP A 118 16.03 -0.68 2.42
N GLU A 119 17.09 -1.13 1.74
CA GLU A 119 17.43 -0.67 0.39
C GLU A 119 16.39 -1.11 -0.64
N ILE A 120 15.94 -2.37 -0.61
CA ILE A 120 14.89 -2.87 -1.53
C ILE A 120 13.57 -2.13 -1.33
N GLN A 121 13.25 -1.75 -0.10
CA GLN A 121 12.04 -0.98 0.21
C GLN A 121 12.10 0.44 -0.33
N GLN A 122 13.21 1.14 -0.11
CA GLN A 122 13.43 2.49 -0.64
C GLN A 122 13.41 2.48 -2.17
N GLN A 123 13.97 1.45 -2.78
CA GLN A 123 13.96 1.25 -4.23
C GLN A 123 12.55 1.02 -4.77
N ALA A 124 11.74 0.19 -4.11
CA ALA A 124 10.34 -0.03 -4.50
C ALA A 124 9.53 1.27 -4.42
N VAL A 125 9.66 2.04 -3.34
CA VAL A 125 9.03 3.36 -3.18
C VAL A 125 9.47 4.31 -4.29
N SER A 126 10.77 4.37 -4.59
CA SER A 126 11.30 5.21 -5.66
C SER A 126 10.74 4.84 -7.03
N ILE A 127 10.66 3.54 -7.35
CA ILE A 127 10.11 3.06 -8.61
C ILE A 127 8.63 3.45 -8.75
N PHE A 128 7.82 3.20 -7.72
CA PHE A 128 6.38 3.51 -7.76
C PHE A 128 6.10 5.00 -7.81
N SER A 129 6.85 5.83 -7.08
CA SER A 129 6.72 7.29 -7.13
C SER A 129 7.06 7.89 -8.49
N ALA A 130 7.94 7.24 -9.26
CA ALA A 130 8.32 7.66 -10.60
C ALA A 130 7.31 7.24 -11.70
N LEU A 131 6.31 6.41 -11.37
CA LEU A 131 5.24 6.04 -12.29
C LEU A 131 4.13 7.11 -12.26
N ASN A 132 3.66 7.51 -13.46
CA ASN A 132 2.46 8.33 -13.56
C ASN A 132 1.19 7.49 -13.37
N ASP A 133 0.01 8.13 -13.21
CA ASP A 133 -1.26 7.46 -12.92
C ASP A 133 -1.63 6.39 -13.96
N LYS A 134 -1.42 6.65 -15.24
CA LYS A 134 -1.69 5.69 -16.31
C LYS A 134 -0.77 4.47 -16.24
N GLU A 135 0.48 4.68 -15.91
CA GLU A 135 1.46 3.62 -15.73
C GLU A 135 1.15 2.77 -14.48
N ARG A 136 0.76 3.41 -13.37
CA ARG A 136 0.31 2.72 -12.15
C ARG A 136 -0.95 1.90 -12.41
N THR A 137 -1.95 2.48 -13.05
CA THR A 137 -3.18 1.78 -13.41
C THR A 137 -2.88 0.53 -14.27
N LEU A 138 -2.06 0.68 -15.30
CA LEU A 138 -1.67 -0.45 -16.15
C LEU A 138 -0.90 -1.52 -15.36
N TYR A 139 -0.02 -1.11 -14.45
CA TYR A 139 0.70 -2.03 -13.57
C TYR A 139 -0.26 -2.84 -12.70
N ILE A 140 -1.21 -2.17 -12.05
CA ILE A 140 -2.21 -2.82 -11.19
C ILE A 140 -3.03 -3.83 -11.99
N LEU A 141 -3.61 -3.38 -13.08
CA LEU A 141 -4.51 -4.21 -13.90
C LEU A 141 -3.79 -5.45 -14.46
N HIS A 142 -2.58 -5.27 -14.99
CA HIS A 142 -1.85 -6.36 -15.64
C HIS A 142 -1.08 -7.26 -14.67
N TYR A 143 -0.29 -6.66 -13.75
CA TYR A 143 0.61 -7.44 -12.89
C TYR A 143 -0.02 -7.88 -11.57
N ARG A 144 -0.93 -7.08 -11.01
CA ARG A 144 -1.60 -7.41 -9.74
C ARG A 144 -2.90 -8.17 -9.95
N GLN A 145 -3.78 -7.69 -10.83
CA GLN A 145 -5.07 -8.32 -11.14
C GLN A 145 -4.97 -9.40 -12.22
N LYS A 146 -3.78 -9.57 -12.84
CA LYS A 146 -3.51 -10.60 -13.87
C LYS A 146 -4.37 -10.49 -15.13
N LEU A 147 -4.96 -9.32 -15.39
CA LEU A 147 -5.76 -9.09 -16.60
C LEU A 147 -4.88 -9.14 -17.86
N LYS A 148 -5.44 -9.73 -18.93
CA LYS A 148 -4.79 -9.71 -20.23
C LYS A 148 -4.88 -8.31 -20.85
N LEU A 149 -3.89 -7.93 -21.65
CA LEU A 149 -3.84 -6.58 -22.27
C LEU A 149 -5.11 -6.31 -23.12
N LYS A 150 -5.70 -7.33 -23.71
CA LYS A 150 -6.96 -7.22 -24.46
C LYS A 150 -8.15 -6.87 -23.54
N GLU A 151 -8.19 -7.43 -22.34
CA GLU A 151 -9.22 -7.16 -21.33
C GLU A 151 -9.08 -5.74 -20.81
N ILE A 152 -7.84 -5.32 -20.54
CA ILE A 152 -7.53 -3.93 -20.14
C ILE A 152 -7.96 -2.93 -21.23
N ALA A 153 -7.73 -3.27 -22.50
CA ALA A 153 -8.13 -2.44 -23.63
C ALA A 153 -9.66 -2.23 -23.69
N LYS A 154 -10.40 -3.31 -23.54
CA LYS A 154 -11.88 -3.25 -23.48
C LYS A 154 -12.34 -2.39 -22.31
N GLN A 155 -11.76 -2.61 -21.17
CA GLN A 155 -12.09 -1.98 -19.91
C GLN A 155 -11.84 -0.46 -19.93
N GLN A 156 -10.71 -0.04 -20.49
CA GLN A 156 -10.35 1.36 -20.62
C GLN A 156 -10.94 2.02 -21.87
N ASN A 157 -11.73 1.29 -22.67
CA ASN A 157 -12.30 1.72 -23.93
C ASN A 157 -11.26 2.32 -24.89
N ILE A 158 -10.11 1.67 -25.01
CA ILE A 158 -9.01 2.02 -25.91
C ILE A 158 -8.59 0.84 -26.77
N GLN A 159 -7.87 1.10 -27.85
CA GLN A 159 -7.41 0.06 -28.75
C GLN A 159 -6.35 -0.82 -28.08
N GLU A 160 -6.41 -2.14 -28.27
CA GLU A 160 -5.43 -3.10 -27.73
C GLU A 160 -3.98 -2.75 -28.14
N ALA A 161 -3.77 -2.28 -29.37
CA ALA A 161 -2.46 -1.83 -29.84
C ALA A 161 -1.88 -0.70 -28.99
N THR A 162 -2.75 0.18 -28.47
CA THR A 162 -2.34 1.28 -27.57
C THR A 162 -1.89 0.73 -26.23
N VAL A 163 -2.67 -0.19 -25.64
CA VAL A 163 -2.31 -0.83 -24.35
C VAL A 163 -0.99 -1.61 -24.49
N ARG A 164 -0.79 -2.34 -25.61
CA ARG A 164 0.47 -3.04 -25.88
C ARG A 164 1.66 -2.09 -25.92
N LYS A 165 1.54 -0.94 -26.59
CA LYS A 165 2.59 0.10 -26.64
C LYS A 165 2.85 0.69 -25.25
N GLN A 166 1.80 0.98 -24.48
CA GLN A 166 1.93 1.47 -23.11
C GLN A 166 2.64 0.43 -22.22
N HIS A 167 2.26 -0.83 -22.30
CA HIS A 167 2.88 -1.91 -21.55
C HIS A 167 4.37 -2.08 -21.91
N GLN A 168 4.73 -2.03 -23.20
CA GLN A 168 6.14 -2.09 -23.61
C GLN A 168 6.96 -0.92 -23.03
N ARG A 169 6.39 0.30 -23.03
CA ARG A 169 7.06 1.48 -22.45
C ARG A 169 7.21 1.33 -20.94
N LEU A 170 6.16 0.89 -20.25
CA LEU A 170 6.19 0.62 -18.82
C LEU A 170 7.26 -0.43 -18.49
N LYS A 171 7.29 -1.56 -19.21
CA LYS A 171 8.28 -2.62 -19.01
C LYS A 171 9.72 -2.10 -19.19
N LYS A 172 9.98 -1.32 -20.25
CA LYS A 172 11.30 -0.70 -20.47
C LYS A 172 11.68 0.27 -19.37
N LYS A 173 10.72 1.07 -18.89
CA LYS A 173 10.91 2.02 -17.78
C LYS A 173 11.26 1.31 -16.49
N LEU A 174 10.50 0.27 -16.13
CA LEU A 174 10.76 -0.54 -14.94
C LEU A 174 12.14 -1.22 -15.00
N LEU A 175 12.49 -1.84 -16.12
CA LEU A 175 13.80 -2.47 -16.30
C LEU A 175 14.95 -1.47 -16.18
N LYS A 176 14.80 -0.28 -16.77
CA LYS A 176 15.81 0.79 -16.66
C LYS A 176 15.97 1.26 -15.21
N MET A 177 14.87 1.37 -14.46
CA MET A 177 14.92 1.77 -13.05
C MET A 177 15.60 0.71 -12.20
N ILE A 178 15.29 -0.57 -12.43
CA ILE A 178 15.90 -1.69 -11.71
C ILE A 178 17.40 -1.81 -12.01
N ASN A 179 17.82 -1.60 -13.25
CA ASN A 179 19.23 -1.71 -13.65
C ASN A 179 20.07 -0.48 -13.26
N ASN A 180 19.46 0.63 -12.85
CA ASN A 180 20.14 1.83 -12.38
C ASN A 180 20.19 1.90 -10.84
N LEU A 181 19.78 0.85 -10.17
CA LEU A 181 19.86 0.63 -8.72
C LEU A 181 21.10 -0.18 -8.40
#